data_5f240d034ab3529ff257d1ec42568630
#
_entry.id   5f240d034ab3529ff257d1ec42568630
#
_cell.length_a   1.000
_cell.length_b   1.000
_cell.length_c   1.000
_cell.angle_alpha   90.00
_cell.angle_beta   90.00
_cell.angle_gamma   90.00
#
_symmetry.space_group_name_H-M   'P 1'
#
loop_
_entity.id
_entity.type
_entity.pdbx_description
1 polymer ?
#
loop_
_entity_poly.entity_id
_entity_poly.type
_entity_poly.pdbx_seq_one_letter_code
_entity_poly.pdbx_strand_id
1 'polypeptide(L)'
;DGGLKTGLDVIKAAILGAESFGFGTVPMIVLGCKYLRICHLNNCATGVATQREDLRKEHFIGAPELLINYFTFVAQEVRELLALLGVKSIPELIGRTDLLKVLEGETARQGKLDLTPILRNDLVPADKPTHCQVTRNEPFDKAVLSQKMVDDMGTAIESKSGGSFHYEITNCDRSVGARVSGEIAKQHGNLGMETAPIKVRFTGTAGQSFGVFNAGGLHMYIEGDANDYVGKGMAGGKLVIRPPNGSPFKSQETAIIGNTCLYGATGGKLYAAGTAGERFGVRNSGAHAIVE
;
A
#
# COMPACT_ATOMS: atom_id res chain seq x y z
N ASP A 1 1.96 -14.38 -1.55
CA ASP A 1 2.24 -13.44 -0.48
C ASP A 1 1.77 -13.99 0.87
N GLY A 2 2.58 -13.75 1.90
CA GLY A 2 2.28 -14.16 3.27
C GLY A 2 2.47 -15.66 3.53
N GLY A 3 3.19 -15.98 4.59
CA GLY A 3 3.39 -17.37 5.03
C GLY A 3 4.47 -18.17 4.32
N LEU A 4 5.03 -17.70 3.22
CA LEU A 4 6.13 -18.38 2.53
C LEU A 4 7.40 -18.33 3.39
N LYS A 5 8.08 -19.48 3.55
CA LYS A 5 9.25 -19.60 4.42
C LYS A 5 10.39 -20.38 3.78
N THR A 6 10.09 -21.34 2.92
CA THR A 6 11.05 -22.32 2.35
C THR A 6 10.91 -22.40 0.84
N GLY A 7 11.85 -23.04 0.18
CA GLY A 7 11.77 -23.36 -1.25
C GLY A 7 10.59 -24.27 -1.57
N LEU A 8 10.23 -25.16 -0.66
CA LEU A 8 9.04 -26.00 -0.83
C LEU A 8 7.75 -25.19 -0.90
N ASP A 9 7.63 -24.11 -0.09
CA ASP A 9 6.48 -23.21 -0.17
C ASP A 9 6.42 -22.49 -1.52
N VAL A 10 7.57 -22.07 -2.05
CA VAL A 10 7.70 -21.47 -3.39
C VAL A 10 7.24 -22.44 -4.47
N ILE A 11 7.70 -23.68 -4.44
CA ILE A 11 7.31 -24.72 -5.42
C ILE A 11 5.80 -24.96 -5.37
N LYS A 12 5.22 -25.14 -4.18
CA LYS A 12 3.76 -25.32 -4.03
C LYS A 12 2.98 -24.11 -4.56
N ALA A 13 3.44 -22.91 -4.26
CA ALA A 13 2.79 -21.69 -4.75
C ALA A 13 2.89 -21.55 -6.27
N ALA A 14 4.04 -21.89 -6.87
CA ALA A 14 4.21 -21.92 -8.33
C ALA A 14 3.27 -22.93 -9.01
N ILE A 15 3.18 -24.13 -8.47
CA ILE A 15 2.26 -25.16 -8.97
C ILE A 15 0.80 -24.67 -8.92
N LEU A 16 0.43 -23.88 -7.89
CA LEU A 16 -0.90 -23.27 -7.76
C LEU A 16 -1.08 -21.98 -8.59
N GLY A 17 -0.10 -21.58 -9.40
CA GLY A 17 -0.21 -20.49 -10.36
C GLY A 17 0.56 -19.21 -10.00
N ALA A 18 1.36 -19.19 -8.93
CA ALA A 18 2.13 -18.00 -8.57
C ALA A 18 3.37 -17.84 -9.46
N GLU A 19 3.59 -16.59 -9.90
CA GLU A 19 4.76 -16.19 -10.71
C GLU A 19 5.75 -15.35 -9.93
N SER A 20 5.31 -14.71 -8.85
CA SER A 20 6.15 -13.92 -7.95
C SER A 20 5.80 -14.22 -6.50
N PHE A 21 6.79 -14.09 -5.61
CA PHE A 21 6.69 -14.60 -4.25
C PHE A 21 7.05 -13.52 -3.24
N GLY A 22 6.08 -13.12 -2.41
CA GLY A 22 6.27 -12.15 -1.34
C GLY A 22 6.61 -12.82 0.00
N PHE A 23 7.70 -12.40 0.61
CA PHE A 23 8.14 -12.88 1.92
C PHE A 23 8.06 -11.75 2.96
N GLY A 24 7.44 -12.03 4.09
CA GLY A 24 7.34 -11.06 5.19
C GLY A 24 7.96 -11.57 6.49
N THR A 25 7.37 -12.59 7.07
CA THR A 25 7.69 -13.07 8.41
C THR A 25 9.14 -13.52 8.58
N VAL A 26 9.64 -14.42 7.73
CA VAL A 26 10.97 -15.00 7.91
C VAL A 26 12.08 -14.00 7.63
N PRO A 27 12.05 -13.17 6.59
CA PRO A 27 13.00 -12.07 6.44
C PRO A 27 13.08 -11.14 7.66
N MET A 28 11.95 -10.84 8.28
CA MET A 28 11.93 -10.04 9.52
C MET A 28 12.60 -10.79 10.68
N ILE A 29 12.35 -12.09 10.83
CA ILE A 29 12.99 -12.92 11.85
C ILE A 29 14.51 -13.00 11.62
N VAL A 30 14.94 -13.18 10.38
CA VAL A 30 16.36 -13.19 9.99
C VAL A 30 17.07 -11.88 10.37
N LEU A 31 16.35 -10.76 10.31
CA LEU A 31 16.84 -9.44 10.78
C LEU A 31 16.72 -9.23 12.30
N GLY A 32 16.33 -10.24 13.08
CA GLY A 32 16.25 -10.16 14.53
C GLY A 32 14.87 -9.86 15.11
N CYS A 33 13.81 -9.88 14.32
CA CYS A 33 12.44 -9.70 14.81
C CYS A 33 12.03 -10.87 15.71
N LYS A 34 11.57 -10.56 16.91
CA LYS A 34 11.07 -11.54 17.91
C LYS A 34 9.54 -11.62 17.96
N TYR A 35 8.84 -11.08 16.95
CA TYR A 35 7.39 -11.17 16.84
C TYR A 35 6.60 -10.55 18.00
N LEU A 36 7.10 -9.47 18.57
CA LEU A 36 6.50 -8.81 19.73
C LEU A 36 5.16 -8.12 19.41
N ARG A 37 4.84 -7.92 18.13
CA ARG A 37 3.59 -7.29 17.66
C ARG A 37 3.31 -5.87 18.16
N ILE A 38 4.34 -5.15 18.61
CA ILE A 38 4.29 -3.76 19.08
C ILE A 38 4.86 -2.76 18.07
N CYS A 39 4.95 -3.15 16.79
CA CYS A 39 5.55 -2.33 15.72
C CYS A 39 4.87 -0.97 15.56
N HIS A 40 3.55 -0.90 15.82
CA HIS A 40 2.76 0.33 15.71
C HIS A 40 3.04 1.35 16.82
N LEU A 41 3.67 0.95 17.91
CA LEU A 41 3.95 1.82 19.07
C LEU A 41 5.28 2.57 18.96
N ASN A 42 6.04 2.42 17.87
CA ASN A 42 7.38 2.96 17.71
C ASN A 42 8.33 2.57 18.87
N ASN A 43 8.11 1.44 19.50
CA ASN A 43 8.83 0.96 20.68
C ASN A 43 9.27 -0.51 20.51
N CYS A 44 9.76 -0.86 19.32
CA CYS A 44 10.25 -2.21 19.04
C CYS A 44 11.53 -2.49 19.81
N ALA A 45 11.46 -3.35 20.80
CA ALA A 45 12.61 -3.70 21.68
C ALA A 45 13.78 -4.38 20.95
N THR A 46 13.58 -4.86 19.72
CA THR A 46 14.65 -5.43 18.88
C THR A 46 15.22 -4.44 17.86
N GLY A 47 14.79 -3.19 17.86
CA GLY A 47 15.28 -2.16 16.96
C GLY A 47 14.83 -2.28 15.50
N VAL A 48 14.12 -3.36 15.11
CA VAL A 48 13.75 -3.64 13.71
C VAL A 48 12.70 -2.66 13.18
N ALA A 49 11.67 -2.35 13.99
CA ALA A 49 10.53 -1.54 13.55
C ALA A 49 10.31 -0.35 14.49
N THR A 50 11.31 0.51 14.63
CA THR A 50 11.25 1.73 15.45
C THR A 50 12.10 2.84 14.84
N GLN A 51 11.73 4.09 15.10
CA GLN A 51 12.53 5.28 14.78
C GLN A 51 13.39 5.74 15.99
N ARG A 52 13.24 5.12 17.13
CA ARG A 52 14.04 5.44 18.33
C ARG A 52 15.48 5.00 18.13
N GLU A 53 16.40 5.98 18.17
CA GLU A 53 17.83 5.74 17.95
C GLU A 53 18.49 4.85 19.00
N ASP A 54 18.07 5.00 20.27
CA ASP A 54 18.54 4.17 21.38
C ASP A 54 18.27 2.69 21.09
N LEU A 55 17.02 2.32 20.78
CA LEU A 55 16.66 0.94 20.50
C LEU A 55 17.34 0.39 19.23
N ARG A 56 17.49 1.25 18.21
CA ARG A 56 18.16 0.83 16.96
C ARG A 56 19.66 0.59 17.15
N LYS A 57 20.36 1.47 17.88
CA LYS A 57 21.79 1.36 18.10
C LYS A 57 22.15 0.21 19.05
N GLU A 58 21.33 -0.03 20.06
CA GLU A 58 21.63 -1.00 21.12
C GLU A 58 21.14 -2.43 20.80
N HIS A 59 20.07 -2.57 20.05
CA HIS A 59 19.36 -3.86 19.93
C HIS A 59 19.19 -4.38 18.49
N PHE A 60 19.38 -3.56 17.46
CA PHE A 60 19.26 -4.04 16.09
C PHE A 60 20.52 -4.80 15.66
N ILE A 61 20.33 -6.09 15.38
CA ILE A 61 21.42 -7.02 14.99
C ILE A 61 21.34 -7.44 13.52
N GLY A 62 20.36 -6.92 12.77
CA GLY A 62 20.16 -7.29 11.37
C GLY A 62 21.29 -6.79 10.47
N ALA A 63 21.64 -7.63 9.48
CA ALA A 63 22.60 -7.29 8.45
C ALA A 63 22.08 -7.76 7.08
N PRO A 64 22.38 -7.05 5.98
CA PRO A 64 21.99 -7.45 4.64
C PRO A 64 22.44 -8.87 4.26
N GLU A 65 23.63 -9.27 4.72
CA GLU A 65 24.22 -10.58 4.45
C GLU A 65 23.35 -11.74 4.98
N LEU A 66 22.66 -11.53 6.09
CA LEU A 66 21.74 -12.53 6.64
C LEU A 66 20.57 -12.80 5.70
N LEU A 67 20.02 -11.74 5.09
CA LEU A 67 18.96 -11.86 4.09
C LEU A 67 19.46 -12.49 2.79
N ILE A 68 20.64 -12.09 2.32
CA ILE A 68 21.27 -12.67 1.13
C ILE A 68 21.45 -14.18 1.33
N ASN A 69 22.00 -14.60 2.46
CA ASN A 69 22.18 -16.01 2.78
C ASN A 69 20.85 -16.75 2.84
N TYR A 70 19.85 -16.20 3.52
CA TYR A 70 18.53 -16.81 3.60
C TYR A 70 17.91 -17.02 2.22
N PHE A 71 17.88 -16.00 1.35
CA PHE A 71 17.32 -16.15 0.01
C PHE A 71 18.16 -17.02 -0.90
N THR A 72 19.47 -17.08 -0.70
CA THR A 72 20.34 -18.04 -1.40
C THR A 72 19.97 -19.48 -1.05
N PHE A 73 19.74 -19.77 0.24
CA PHE A 73 19.28 -21.10 0.66
C PHE A 73 17.89 -21.46 0.12
N VAL A 74 16.94 -20.49 0.14
CA VAL A 74 15.62 -20.70 -0.49
C VAL A 74 15.76 -21.01 -1.98
N ALA A 75 16.60 -20.25 -2.70
CA ALA A 75 16.83 -20.48 -4.12
C ALA A 75 17.49 -21.84 -4.40
N GLN A 76 18.44 -22.25 -3.55
CA GLN A 76 19.08 -23.57 -3.66
C GLN A 76 18.09 -24.71 -3.43
N GLU A 77 17.24 -24.60 -2.40
CA GLU A 77 16.19 -25.58 -2.12
C GLU A 77 15.19 -25.67 -3.31
N VAL A 78 14.81 -24.52 -3.89
CA VAL A 78 13.97 -24.49 -5.11
C VAL A 78 14.64 -25.25 -6.25
N ARG A 79 15.93 -25.03 -6.50
CA ARG A 79 16.67 -25.73 -7.57
C ARG A 79 16.70 -27.24 -7.34
N GLU A 80 16.94 -27.68 -6.13
CA GLU A 80 16.94 -29.12 -5.78
C GLU A 80 15.57 -29.75 -5.98
N LEU A 81 14.50 -29.07 -5.57
CA LEU A 81 13.12 -29.54 -5.77
C LEU A 81 12.73 -29.58 -7.27
N LEU A 82 13.13 -28.58 -8.06
CA LEU A 82 12.94 -28.61 -9.52
C LEU A 82 13.63 -29.83 -10.15
N ALA A 83 14.87 -30.10 -9.73
CA ALA A 83 15.61 -31.26 -10.23
C ALA A 83 14.93 -32.59 -9.86
N LEU A 84 14.41 -32.74 -8.63
CA LEU A 84 13.66 -33.90 -8.18
C LEU A 84 12.37 -34.10 -9.00
N LEU A 85 11.71 -33.00 -9.38
CA LEU A 85 10.50 -33.02 -10.21
C LEU A 85 10.80 -33.24 -11.71
N GLY A 86 12.07 -33.24 -12.13
CA GLY A 86 12.48 -33.33 -13.53
C GLY A 86 12.14 -32.08 -14.36
N VAL A 87 12.02 -30.92 -13.72
CA VAL A 87 11.61 -29.63 -14.32
C VAL A 87 12.79 -28.68 -14.33
N LYS A 88 12.97 -27.91 -15.41
CA LYS A 88 14.15 -27.05 -15.57
C LYS A 88 13.98 -25.65 -15.02
N SER A 89 12.74 -25.16 -14.90
CA SER A 89 12.45 -23.79 -14.52
C SER A 89 11.11 -23.64 -13.79
N ILE A 90 10.96 -22.56 -12.99
CA ILE A 90 9.70 -22.26 -12.30
C ILE A 90 8.54 -22.04 -13.30
N PRO A 91 8.69 -21.34 -14.44
CA PRO A 91 7.60 -21.22 -15.41
C PRO A 91 7.00 -22.53 -15.87
N GLU A 92 7.78 -23.60 -15.95
CA GLU A 92 7.30 -24.94 -16.32
C GLU A 92 6.42 -25.60 -15.24
N LEU A 93 6.47 -25.11 -14.00
CA LEU A 93 5.63 -25.58 -12.89
C LEU A 93 4.29 -24.87 -12.78
N ILE A 94 4.17 -23.68 -13.37
CA ILE A 94 3.01 -22.82 -13.14
C ILE A 94 1.74 -23.52 -13.63
N GLY A 95 0.80 -23.74 -12.71
CA GLY A 95 -0.47 -24.42 -12.99
C GLY A 95 -0.40 -25.93 -13.06
N ARG A 96 0.76 -26.57 -12.82
CA ARG A 96 0.93 -28.04 -12.84
C ARG A 96 0.37 -28.71 -11.58
N THR A 97 -0.91 -28.47 -11.30
CA THR A 97 -1.61 -29.02 -10.12
C THR A 97 -1.67 -30.54 -10.11
N ASP A 98 -1.44 -31.18 -11.25
CA ASP A 98 -1.23 -32.63 -11.37
C ASP A 98 -0.06 -33.18 -10.54
N LEU A 99 0.89 -32.31 -10.15
CA LEU A 99 2.02 -32.65 -9.28
C LEU A 99 1.66 -32.60 -7.79
N LEU A 100 0.46 -32.14 -7.42
CA LEU A 100 0.01 -32.07 -6.04
C LEU A 100 -0.91 -33.26 -5.69
N LYS A 101 -0.69 -33.80 -4.51
CA LYS A 101 -1.57 -34.83 -3.93
C LYS A 101 -2.23 -34.24 -2.68
N VAL A 102 -3.55 -34.33 -2.62
CA VAL A 102 -4.30 -34.01 -1.40
C VAL A 102 -4.04 -35.13 -0.38
N LEU A 103 -3.60 -34.72 0.81
CA LEU A 103 -3.44 -35.62 1.93
C LEU A 103 -4.78 -35.83 2.66
N GLU A 104 -4.96 -36.99 3.27
CA GLU A 104 -6.11 -37.21 4.16
C GLU A 104 -6.06 -36.24 5.36
N GLY A 105 -7.22 -35.71 5.73
CA GLY A 105 -7.32 -34.81 6.86
C GLY A 105 -7.15 -35.57 8.18
N GLU A 106 -6.32 -35.05 9.08
CA GLU A 106 -6.08 -35.61 10.41
C GLU A 106 -7.27 -35.43 11.36
N THR A 107 -8.15 -34.47 11.07
CA THR A 107 -9.34 -34.18 11.87
C THR A 107 -10.61 -34.22 11.03
N ALA A 108 -11.75 -34.47 11.67
CA ALA A 108 -13.05 -34.46 11.01
C ALA A 108 -13.36 -33.12 10.29
N ARG A 109 -12.79 -32.02 10.75
CA ARG A 109 -12.92 -30.70 10.11
C ARG A 109 -12.07 -30.60 8.83
N GLN A 110 -10.84 -31.09 8.86
CA GLN A 110 -9.96 -31.14 7.68
C GLN A 110 -10.52 -32.07 6.61
N GLY A 111 -11.07 -33.23 7.01
CA GLY A 111 -11.70 -34.17 6.08
C GLY A 111 -12.94 -33.64 5.34
N LYS A 112 -13.49 -32.49 5.78
CA LYS A 112 -14.59 -31.80 5.09
C LYS A 112 -14.12 -30.77 4.05
N LEU A 113 -12.80 -30.55 3.90
CA LEU A 113 -12.27 -29.61 2.93
C LEU A 113 -12.28 -30.23 1.54
N ASP A 114 -12.98 -29.58 0.62
CA ASP A 114 -12.90 -29.89 -0.81
C ASP A 114 -11.87 -28.93 -1.45
N LEU A 115 -10.72 -29.48 -1.86
CA LEU A 115 -9.66 -28.75 -2.54
C LEU A 115 -9.74 -28.85 -4.07
N THR A 116 -10.71 -29.56 -4.61
CA THR A 116 -10.90 -29.73 -6.05
C THR A 116 -10.95 -28.40 -6.81
N PRO A 117 -11.68 -27.37 -6.34
CA PRO A 117 -11.74 -26.10 -7.06
C PRO A 117 -10.39 -25.37 -7.18
N ILE A 118 -9.49 -25.57 -6.21
CA ILE A 118 -8.14 -24.97 -6.19
C ILE A 118 -7.17 -25.77 -7.09
N LEU A 119 -7.37 -27.06 -7.18
CA LEU A 119 -6.47 -27.98 -7.91
C LEU A 119 -6.88 -28.18 -9.38
N ARG A 120 -8.06 -27.71 -9.80
CA ARG A 120 -8.48 -27.87 -11.20
C ARG A 120 -7.65 -26.95 -12.11
N ASN A 121 -7.20 -27.53 -13.24
CA ASN A 121 -6.45 -26.82 -14.28
C ASN A 121 -7.13 -26.93 -15.67
N ASP A 122 -8.28 -27.55 -15.73
CA ASP A 122 -9.06 -27.77 -16.96
C ASP A 122 -9.73 -26.50 -17.50
N LEU A 123 -9.72 -25.42 -16.74
CA LEU A 123 -10.26 -24.11 -17.15
C LEU A 123 -9.29 -23.30 -18.01
N VAL A 124 -8.01 -23.66 -18.03
CA VAL A 124 -7.00 -22.99 -18.85
C VAL A 124 -6.89 -23.74 -20.18
N PRO A 125 -7.22 -23.11 -21.32
CA PRO A 125 -7.04 -23.71 -22.63
C PRO A 125 -5.58 -24.15 -22.86
N ALA A 126 -5.37 -25.31 -23.43
CA ALA A 126 -4.02 -25.90 -23.64
C ALA A 126 -3.11 -25.05 -24.55
N ASP A 127 -3.69 -24.17 -25.37
CA ASP A 127 -2.99 -23.27 -26.27
C ASP A 127 -2.62 -21.92 -25.62
N LYS A 128 -3.03 -21.70 -24.37
CA LYS A 128 -2.74 -20.45 -23.64
C LYS A 128 -1.56 -20.62 -22.69
N PRO A 129 -0.69 -19.61 -22.60
CA PRO A 129 0.41 -19.62 -21.63
C PRO A 129 -0.16 -19.60 -20.20
N THR A 130 0.47 -20.34 -19.29
CA THR A 130 0.10 -20.41 -17.86
C THR A 130 0.74 -19.32 -17.02
N HIS A 131 1.55 -18.47 -17.62
CA HIS A 131 2.28 -17.39 -16.96
C HIS A 131 2.22 -16.08 -17.77
N CYS A 132 2.54 -14.96 -17.14
CA CYS A 132 2.48 -13.64 -17.74
C CYS A 132 3.46 -13.51 -18.92
N GLN A 133 2.99 -12.98 -20.04
CA GLN A 133 3.77 -12.77 -21.26
C GLN A 133 4.23 -11.33 -21.45
N VAL A 134 3.82 -10.42 -20.55
CA VAL A 134 4.18 -9.01 -20.57
C VAL A 134 4.98 -8.64 -19.33
N THR A 135 5.87 -7.67 -19.45
CA THR A 135 6.75 -7.27 -18.35
C THR A 135 6.02 -6.50 -17.23
N ARG A 136 4.90 -5.87 -17.55
CA ARG A 136 4.03 -5.16 -16.61
C ARG A 136 2.64 -4.93 -17.22
N ASN A 137 1.65 -4.79 -16.36
CA ASN A 137 0.32 -4.35 -16.77
C ASN A 137 0.30 -2.84 -17.06
N GLU A 138 -0.59 -2.43 -17.98
CA GLU A 138 -0.90 -1.02 -18.16
C GLU A 138 -1.50 -0.44 -16.86
N PRO A 139 -1.19 0.82 -16.52
CA PRO A 139 -1.80 1.48 -15.37
C PRO A 139 -3.33 1.52 -15.49
N PHE A 140 -4.01 1.22 -14.42
CA PHE A 140 -5.48 1.16 -14.38
C PHE A 140 -6.14 2.49 -14.75
N ASP A 141 -5.75 3.58 -14.10
CA ASP A 141 -6.38 4.90 -14.25
C ASP A 141 -5.57 5.89 -15.09
N LYS A 142 -4.35 5.53 -15.45
CA LYS A 142 -3.38 6.40 -16.14
C LYS A 142 -3.17 7.77 -15.46
N ALA A 143 -3.73 7.97 -14.28
CA ALA A 143 -3.66 9.20 -13.48
C ALA A 143 -4.06 10.47 -14.25
N VAL A 144 -5.12 10.39 -15.04
CA VAL A 144 -5.59 11.48 -15.94
C VAL A 144 -5.90 12.75 -15.15
N LEU A 145 -6.68 12.64 -14.05
CA LEU A 145 -6.98 13.79 -13.20
C LEU A 145 -5.71 14.40 -12.60
N SER A 146 -4.81 13.57 -12.08
CA SER A 146 -3.56 14.06 -11.48
C SER A 146 -2.65 14.77 -12.50
N GLN A 147 -2.61 14.31 -13.74
CA GLN A 147 -1.88 14.99 -14.81
C GLN A 147 -2.54 16.32 -15.17
N LYS A 148 -3.86 16.33 -15.38
CA LYS A 148 -4.61 17.55 -15.63
C LYS A 148 -4.39 18.61 -14.53
N MET A 149 -4.38 18.19 -13.26
CA MET A 149 -4.08 19.10 -12.15
C MET A 149 -2.69 19.72 -12.24
N VAL A 150 -1.67 18.94 -12.61
CA VAL A 150 -0.31 19.47 -12.80
C VAL A 150 -0.27 20.47 -13.94
N ASP A 151 -0.91 20.16 -15.07
CA ASP A 151 -0.95 21.04 -16.24
C ASP A 151 -1.67 22.36 -15.93
N ASP A 152 -2.84 22.31 -15.26
CA ASP A 152 -3.63 23.47 -14.90
C ASP A 152 -2.92 24.36 -13.84
N MET A 153 -2.14 23.79 -12.93
CA MET A 153 -1.51 24.47 -11.80
C MET A 153 -0.04 24.85 -12.03
N GLY A 154 0.57 24.36 -13.11
CA GLY A 154 2.01 24.51 -13.37
C GLY A 154 2.48 25.95 -13.28
N THR A 155 1.85 26.89 -13.98
CA THR A 155 2.20 28.32 -13.95
C THR A 155 2.07 28.91 -12.55
N ALA A 156 1.00 28.53 -11.79
CA ALA A 156 0.80 29.01 -10.43
C ALA A 156 1.86 28.47 -9.45
N ILE A 157 2.35 27.24 -9.69
CA ILE A 157 3.44 26.67 -8.91
C ILE A 157 4.76 27.37 -9.27
N GLU A 158 5.09 27.50 -10.55
CA GLU A 158 6.34 28.13 -11.01
C GLU A 158 6.47 29.57 -10.51
N SER A 159 5.42 30.37 -10.65
CA SER A 159 5.42 31.77 -10.23
C SER A 159 5.18 31.97 -8.73
N LYS A 160 4.88 30.89 -7.99
CA LYS A 160 4.48 30.93 -6.57
C LYS A 160 3.32 31.91 -6.29
N SER A 161 2.37 32.01 -7.22
CA SER A 161 1.24 32.95 -7.15
C SER A 161 0.02 32.38 -6.42
N GLY A 162 -0.02 31.07 -6.20
CA GLY A 162 -1.22 30.39 -5.69
C GLY A 162 -2.36 30.36 -6.70
N GLY A 163 -3.54 29.95 -6.25
CA GLY A 163 -4.70 29.88 -7.13
C GLY A 163 -5.85 29.05 -6.55
N SER A 164 -6.97 29.03 -7.27
CA SER A 164 -8.14 28.23 -6.90
C SER A 164 -8.62 27.43 -8.11
N PHE A 165 -8.82 26.12 -7.91
CA PHE A 165 -9.17 25.15 -8.96
C PHE A 165 -10.34 24.30 -8.49
N HIS A 166 -11.08 23.73 -9.44
CA HIS A 166 -12.21 22.82 -9.14
C HIS A 166 -12.21 21.63 -10.07
N TYR A 167 -12.48 20.42 -9.52
CA TYR A 167 -12.55 19.18 -10.26
C TYR A 167 -13.65 18.27 -9.72
N GLU A 168 -14.21 17.46 -10.60
CA GLU A 168 -14.97 16.27 -10.24
C GLU A 168 -13.98 15.16 -9.89
N ILE A 169 -14.31 14.32 -8.90
CA ILE A 169 -13.48 13.19 -8.47
C ILE A 169 -14.31 11.93 -8.27
N THR A 170 -13.77 10.80 -8.62
CA THR A 170 -14.37 9.48 -8.43
C THR A 170 -13.47 8.57 -7.59
N ASN A 171 -14.01 7.48 -7.07
CA ASN A 171 -13.24 6.49 -6.30
C ASN A 171 -12.16 5.77 -7.14
N CYS A 172 -12.17 5.92 -8.45
CA CYS A 172 -11.12 5.44 -9.34
C CYS A 172 -9.90 6.38 -9.37
N ASP A 173 -10.07 7.64 -8.98
CA ASP A 173 -8.98 8.63 -8.91
C ASP A 173 -8.19 8.44 -7.62
N ARG A 174 -7.04 7.80 -7.72
CA ARG A 174 -6.17 7.44 -6.58
C ARG A 174 -4.99 8.39 -6.46
N SER A 175 -4.48 8.52 -5.23
CA SER A 175 -3.28 9.31 -4.92
C SER A 175 -3.36 10.76 -5.43
N VAL A 176 -4.57 11.31 -5.51
CA VAL A 176 -4.80 12.67 -5.98
C VAL A 176 -4.12 13.66 -5.06
N GLY A 177 -3.42 14.63 -5.64
CA GLY A 177 -2.57 15.60 -4.94
C GLY A 177 -1.09 15.23 -4.90
N ALA A 178 -0.71 13.95 -5.03
CA ALA A 178 0.69 13.53 -4.95
C ALA A 178 1.59 14.16 -6.02
N ARG A 179 1.14 14.19 -7.28
CA ARG A 179 1.92 14.80 -8.39
C ARG A 179 2.08 16.30 -8.21
N VAL A 180 1.00 17.00 -7.87
CA VAL A 180 1.04 18.45 -7.58
C VAL A 180 1.98 18.73 -6.40
N SER A 181 1.88 17.93 -5.33
CA SER A 181 2.82 18.02 -4.19
C SER A 181 4.27 17.79 -4.62
N GLY A 182 4.50 16.84 -5.53
CA GLY A 182 5.81 16.58 -6.11
C GLY A 182 6.39 17.79 -6.85
N GLU A 183 5.58 18.45 -7.69
CA GLU A 183 6.01 19.68 -8.38
C GLU A 183 6.26 20.84 -7.41
N ILE A 184 5.40 21.03 -6.40
CA ILE A 184 5.63 22.02 -5.36
C ILE A 184 6.95 21.74 -4.62
N ALA A 185 7.18 20.51 -4.19
CA ALA A 185 8.39 20.15 -3.44
C ALA A 185 9.66 20.27 -4.29
N LYS A 186 9.58 19.92 -5.56
CA LYS A 186 10.70 20.04 -6.52
C LYS A 186 11.13 21.48 -6.73
N GLN A 187 10.18 22.42 -6.81
CA GLN A 187 10.47 23.82 -7.09
C GLN A 187 10.69 24.66 -5.82
N HIS A 188 10.00 24.35 -4.73
CA HIS A 188 9.96 25.20 -3.53
C HIS A 188 10.43 24.48 -2.24
N GLY A 189 10.87 23.22 -2.35
CA GLY A 189 11.37 22.44 -1.21
C GLY A 189 10.31 22.17 -0.13
N ASN A 190 10.78 21.92 1.09
CA ASN A 190 9.93 21.51 2.22
C ASN A 190 8.95 22.58 2.70
N LEU A 191 9.29 23.87 2.51
CA LEU A 191 8.40 24.99 2.90
C LEU A 191 7.23 25.17 1.93
N GLY A 192 7.35 24.62 0.71
CA GLY A 192 6.30 24.63 -0.30
C GLY A 192 5.78 26.05 -0.62
N MET A 193 4.46 26.19 -0.65
CA MET A 193 3.75 27.40 -1.06
C MET A 193 2.86 27.99 0.07
N GLU A 194 3.25 27.89 1.34
CA GLU A 194 2.42 28.32 2.47
C GLU A 194 1.98 29.79 2.39
N THR A 195 2.79 30.68 1.83
CA THR A 195 2.49 32.12 1.68
C THR A 195 1.54 32.42 0.53
N ALA A 196 1.42 31.53 -0.45
CA ALA A 196 0.57 31.66 -1.63
C ALA A 196 -0.06 30.31 -1.97
N PRO A 197 -1.03 29.83 -1.17
CA PRO A 197 -1.52 28.46 -1.29
C PRO A 197 -2.33 28.24 -2.57
N ILE A 198 -2.19 27.04 -3.09
CA ILE A 198 -3.10 26.48 -4.12
C ILE A 198 -4.28 25.85 -3.39
N LYS A 199 -5.48 26.30 -3.75
CA LYS A 199 -6.74 25.79 -3.20
C LYS A 199 -7.45 24.96 -4.26
N VAL A 200 -7.71 23.69 -3.96
CA VAL A 200 -8.41 22.79 -4.88
C VAL A 200 -9.69 22.30 -4.23
N ARG A 201 -10.80 22.45 -4.93
CA ARG A 201 -12.10 21.93 -4.53
C ARG A 201 -12.47 20.74 -5.38
N PHE A 202 -13.00 19.71 -4.75
CA PHE A 202 -13.46 18.50 -5.39
C PHE A 202 -14.93 18.24 -5.01
N THR A 203 -15.68 17.70 -5.96
CA THR A 203 -17.02 17.17 -5.74
C THR A 203 -17.01 15.68 -6.09
N GLY A 204 -17.46 14.83 -5.18
CA GLY A 204 -17.53 13.37 -5.38
C GLY A 204 -16.79 12.56 -4.32
N THR A 205 -16.47 11.32 -4.66
CA THR A 205 -15.78 10.38 -3.78
C THR A 205 -14.34 10.20 -4.21
N ALA A 206 -13.38 10.49 -3.35
CA ALA A 206 -11.97 10.26 -3.66
C ALA A 206 -11.58 8.79 -3.45
N GLY A 207 -10.79 8.25 -4.38
CA GLY A 207 -10.15 6.95 -4.24
C GLY A 207 -9.09 6.93 -3.14
N GLN A 208 -8.39 5.80 -3.03
CA GLN A 208 -7.35 5.61 -2.00
C GLN A 208 -6.24 6.66 -2.08
N SER A 209 -5.72 7.02 -0.91
CA SER A 209 -4.55 7.88 -0.76
C SER A 209 -4.77 9.32 -1.23
N PHE A 210 -5.98 9.87 -1.06
CA PHE A 210 -6.21 11.30 -1.28
C PHE A 210 -5.31 12.14 -0.39
N GLY A 211 -4.59 13.09 -0.98
CA GLY A 211 -3.63 13.91 -0.24
C GLY A 211 -2.38 13.19 0.26
N VAL A 212 -2.04 12.02 -0.31
CA VAL A 212 -0.78 11.36 0.01
C VAL A 212 0.41 12.27 -0.30
N PHE A 213 1.34 12.37 0.64
CA PHE A 213 2.52 13.27 0.57
C PHE A 213 2.17 14.75 0.37
N ASN A 214 1.00 15.19 0.82
CA ASN A 214 0.54 16.57 0.63
C ASN A 214 1.59 17.58 1.10
N ALA A 215 1.97 18.48 0.22
CA ALA A 215 3.02 19.49 0.47
C ALA A 215 2.46 20.75 1.15
N GLY A 216 3.34 21.53 1.74
CA GLY A 216 3.03 22.86 2.27
C GLY A 216 2.41 23.78 1.21
N GLY A 217 1.31 24.43 1.55
CA GLY A 217 0.57 25.31 0.64
C GLY A 217 -0.39 24.65 -0.32
N LEU A 218 -0.49 23.31 -0.37
CA LEU A 218 -1.57 22.64 -1.11
C LEU A 218 -2.77 22.41 -0.18
N HIS A 219 -3.87 23.08 -0.44
CA HIS A 219 -5.10 23.00 0.31
C HIS A 219 -6.19 22.33 -0.53
N MET A 220 -6.61 21.12 -0.16
CA MET A 220 -7.61 20.35 -0.88
C MET A 220 -8.88 20.19 -0.05
N TYR A 221 -10.02 20.37 -0.68
CA TYR A 221 -11.35 20.35 -0.08
C TYR A 221 -12.22 19.41 -0.87
N ILE A 222 -12.84 18.43 -0.24
CA ILE A 222 -13.86 17.55 -0.85
C ILE A 222 -15.23 17.85 -0.27
N GLU A 223 -16.17 18.04 -1.15
CA GLU A 223 -17.60 17.89 -0.88
C GLU A 223 -18.02 16.49 -1.35
N GLY A 224 -18.05 15.55 -0.40
CA GLY A 224 -18.18 14.12 -0.63
C GLY A 224 -17.48 13.33 0.48
N ASP A 225 -16.79 12.26 0.10
CA ASP A 225 -16.05 11.38 1.01
C ASP A 225 -14.71 10.96 0.39
N ALA A 226 -13.89 10.24 1.16
CA ALA A 226 -12.61 9.73 0.70
C ALA A 226 -12.34 8.33 1.26
N ASN A 227 -11.66 7.53 0.48
CA ASN A 227 -11.32 6.15 0.80
C ASN A 227 -10.14 6.06 1.81
N ASP A 228 -9.48 4.90 1.91
CA ASP A 228 -8.37 4.67 2.83
C ASP A 228 -7.14 5.55 2.56
N TYR A 229 -6.29 5.70 3.55
CA TYR A 229 -4.98 6.37 3.49
C TYR A 229 -5.02 7.88 3.19
N VAL A 230 -6.10 8.58 3.51
CA VAL A 230 -6.14 10.04 3.38
C VAL A 230 -4.97 10.67 4.13
N GLY A 231 -4.22 11.56 3.48
CA GLY A 231 -3.09 12.26 4.06
C GLY A 231 -1.91 11.38 4.49
N LYS A 232 -1.80 10.16 3.99
CA LYS A 232 -0.64 9.30 4.25
C LYS A 232 0.66 10.03 3.91
N GLY A 233 1.57 10.13 4.88
CA GLY A 233 2.86 10.80 4.70
C GLY A 233 2.77 12.28 4.36
N MET A 234 1.65 12.96 4.62
CA MET A 234 1.57 14.41 4.39
C MET A 234 2.58 15.17 5.23
N ALA A 235 3.18 16.20 4.65
CA ALA A 235 4.20 17.03 5.28
C ALA A 235 3.73 18.47 5.53
N GLY A 236 2.60 18.90 4.95
CA GLY A 236 2.09 20.26 5.09
C GLY A 236 0.71 20.43 4.44
N GLY A 237 0.28 21.68 4.33
CA GLY A 237 -0.97 22.05 3.69
C GLY A 237 -2.23 21.65 4.46
N LYS A 238 -3.34 21.50 3.75
CA LYS A 238 -4.65 21.28 4.38
C LYS A 238 -5.51 20.30 3.57
N LEU A 239 -6.14 19.36 4.26
CA LEU A 239 -7.16 18.48 3.72
C LEU A 239 -8.47 18.71 4.49
N VAL A 240 -9.57 18.90 3.76
CA VAL A 240 -10.91 19.07 4.34
C VAL A 240 -11.88 18.18 3.61
N ILE A 241 -12.53 17.31 4.33
CA ILE A 241 -13.53 16.36 3.79
C ILE A 241 -14.84 16.60 4.53
N ARG A 242 -15.89 16.88 3.80
CA ARG A 242 -17.22 17.07 4.35
C ARG A 242 -18.30 16.47 3.45
N PRO A 243 -19.40 15.96 4.01
CA PRO A 243 -20.50 15.51 3.19
C PRO A 243 -21.12 16.66 2.39
N PRO A 244 -21.80 16.38 1.27
CA PRO A 244 -22.58 17.37 0.54
C PRO A 244 -23.62 18.04 1.43
N ASN A 245 -23.89 19.32 1.19
CA ASN A 245 -24.93 20.04 1.90
C ASN A 245 -26.29 19.37 1.65
N GLY A 246 -27.05 19.14 2.73
CA GLY A 246 -28.37 18.50 2.65
C GLY A 246 -28.32 16.96 2.58
N SER A 247 -27.17 16.35 2.88
CA SER A 247 -27.09 14.88 3.05
C SER A 247 -28.10 14.39 4.10
N PRO A 248 -28.81 13.28 3.84
CA PRO A 248 -29.89 12.80 4.71
C PRO A 248 -29.40 12.07 5.97
N PHE A 249 -28.11 11.98 6.18
CA PHE A 249 -27.48 11.30 7.32
C PHE A 249 -26.82 12.30 8.26
N LYS A 250 -26.58 11.88 9.49
CA LYS A 250 -25.81 12.64 10.46
C LYS A 250 -24.32 12.39 10.23
N SER A 251 -23.57 13.45 9.97
CA SER A 251 -22.13 13.36 9.64
C SER A 251 -21.33 12.66 10.73
N GLN A 252 -21.56 13.00 12.00
CA GLN A 252 -20.87 12.42 13.15
C GLN A 252 -21.15 10.92 13.39
N GLU A 253 -22.14 10.34 12.72
CA GLU A 253 -22.47 8.92 12.80
C GLU A 253 -22.07 8.16 11.53
N THR A 254 -21.46 8.84 10.56
CA THR A 254 -21.15 8.27 9.24
C THR A 254 -19.67 8.34 8.94
N ALA A 255 -19.10 7.24 8.44
CA ALA A 255 -17.71 7.22 8.01
C ALA A 255 -17.52 8.08 6.76
N ILE A 256 -16.70 9.13 6.85
CA ILE A 256 -16.40 10.07 5.77
C ILE A 256 -15.01 9.86 5.18
N ILE A 257 -14.12 9.22 5.93
CA ILE A 257 -12.78 8.82 5.50
C ILE A 257 -12.52 7.39 5.94
N GLY A 258 -11.76 6.66 5.13
CA GLY A 258 -11.47 5.24 5.36
C GLY A 258 -10.42 4.98 6.44
N ASN A 259 -9.77 3.83 6.33
CA ASN A 259 -8.79 3.34 7.29
C ASN A 259 -7.41 3.98 7.10
N THR A 260 -6.60 3.95 8.16
CA THR A 260 -5.16 4.26 8.13
C THR A 260 -4.85 5.69 7.62
N CYS A 261 -5.78 6.61 7.82
CA CYS A 261 -5.58 8.02 7.48
C CYS A 261 -4.46 8.63 8.32
N LEU A 262 -3.71 9.60 7.77
CA LEU A 262 -2.53 10.25 8.36
C LEU A 262 -1.39 9.27 8.72
N TYR A 263 -1.33 8.09 8.12
CA TYR A 263 -0.22 7.17 8.39
C TYR A 263 1.14 7.83 8.06
N GLY A 264 1.98 7.95 9.07
CA GLY A 264 3.32 8.53 8.92
C GLY A 264 3.34 10.00 8.53
N ALA A 265 2.26 10.75 8.77
CA ALA A 265 2.21 12.18 8.51
C ALA A 265 3.15 12.94 9.45
N THR A 266 3.84 13.96 8.93
CA THR A 266 4.84 14.77 9.65
C THR A 266 4.44 16.23 9.81
N GLY A 267 3.37 16.68 9.13
CA GLY A 267 2.87 18.05 9.21
C GLY A 267 1.54 18.21 8.46
N GLY A 268 0.99 19.43 8.51
CA GLY A 268 -0.26 19.77 7.86
C GLY A 268 -1.51 19.63 8.75
N LYS A 269 -2.68 19.80 8.14
CA LYS A 269 -3.97 19.81 8.85
C LYS A 269 -5.01 18.97 8.11
N LEU A 270 -5.70 18.08 8.82
CA LEU A 270 -6.84 17.31 8.33
C LEU A 270 -8.11 17.68 9.11
N TYR A 271 -9.18 17.95 8.42
CA TYR A 271 -10.52 18.16 8.97
C TYR A 271 -11.49 17.22 8.27
N ALA A 272 -12.14 16.34 9.01
CA ALA A 272 -13.14 15.42 8.50
C ALA A 272 -14.45 15.60 9.28
N ALA A 273 -15.50 16.04 8.61
CA ALA A 273 -16.82 16.17 9.20
C ALA A 273 -17.56 14.83 9.10
N GLY A 274 -17.22 13.90 9.99
CA GLY A 274 -17.71 12.55 10.07
C GLY A 274 -16.66 11.63 10.68
N THR A 275 -16.97 10.36 10.86
CA THR A 275 -16.08 9.39 11.50
C THR A 275 -14.98 8.92 10.54
N ALA A 276 -13.86 8.49 11.10
CA ALA A 276 -12.75 7.86 10.41
C ALA A 276 -12.77 6.33 10.64
N GLY A 277 -12.22 5.59 9.68
CA GLY A 277 -11.98 4.16 9.83
C GLY A 277 -10.87 3.83 10.83
N GLU A 278 -10.52 2.55 10.90
CA GLU A 278 -9.53 2.04 11.85
C GLU A 278 -8.11 2.54 11.56
N ARG A 279 -7.26 2.48 12.57
CA ARG A 279 -5.82 2.84 12.49
C ARG A 279 -5.57 4.28 12.09
N PHE A 280 -6.48 5.18 12.47
CA PHE A 280 -6.29 6.61 12.25
C PHE A 280 -5.05 7.13 12.98
N GLY A 281 -4.24 7.92 12.31
CA GLY A 281 -3.08 8.61 12.90
C GLY A 281 -1.90 7.71 13.29
N VAL A 282 -1.84 6.45 12.84
CA VAL A 282 -0.70 5.57 13.12
C VAL A 282 0.59 6.19 12.58
N ARG A 283 1.59 6.34 13.45
CA ARG A 283 2.86 7.03 13.16
C ARG A 283 2.73 8.48 12.70
N ASN A 284 1.63 9.13 13.02
CA ASN A 284 1.53 10.58 12.87
C ASN A 284 2.46 11.26 13.91
N SER A 285 3.37 12.10 13.45
CA SER A 285 4.34 12.81 14.30
C SER A 285 4.20 14.33 14.29
N GLY A 286 3.34 14.90 13.43
CA GLY A 286 3.25 16.36 13.34
C GLY A 286 2.02 16.92 12.63
N ALA A 287 1.16 16.10 12.03
CA ALA A 287 -0.08 16.58 11.47
C ALA A 287 -1.13 16.82 12.56
N HIS A 288 -1.91 17.89 12.44
CA HIS A 288 -3.06 18.19 13.29
C HIS A 288 -4.33 17.68 12.62
N ALA A 289 -5.18 16.98 13.37
CA ALA A 289 -6.44 16.45 12.84
C ALA A 289 -7.62 16.77 13.76
N ILE A 290 -8.75 17.06 13.13
CA ILE A 290 -10.07 17.11 13.76
C ILE A 290 -10.97 16.17 12.98
N VAL A 291 -11.56 15.21 13.70
CA VAL A 291 -12.52 14.23 13.20
C VAL A 291 -13.72 14.27 14.14
N GLU A 292 -14.92 14.32 13.61
CA GLU A 292 -16.18 14.38 14.39
C GLU A 292 -16.69 12.98 14.73
#